data_f09cd641e907bf28317ba9d7b87b615e
#
_entry.id   f09cd641e907bf28317ba9d7b87b615e
#
_cell.length_a   1.000
_cell.length_b   1.000
_cell.length_c   1.000
_cell.angle_alpha   90.00
_cell.angle_beta   90.00
_cell.angle_gamma   90.00
#
_symmetry.space_group_name_H-M   'P 1'
#
loop_
_entity.id
_entity.type
_entity.pdbx_description
1 polymer ?
#
loop_
_entity_poly.entity_id
_entity_poly.type
_entity_poly.pdbx_seq_one_letter_code
_entity_poly.pdbx_strand_id
1 'polypeptide(L)'
;ELIYKELLAYKFYESLSEIHLKTIPISLKIIELKNGREIEHEMFAFLIEDDNKVAERHEIKKFPKRRVSPLSVSDSSAINFALFSYMIGNTDWSMAYQHNTEMFFNGKKLVAVPYDFDHSGLVNAYYAKPNPMLKISSVTERVYRGLCRRDPEVFSNLRKLYISKEEIIFDTLNKYKEKLSTKEYARVYSYIKSFFDILNSDIDFKEKILNKCRG
;
A
#
# COMPACT_ATOMS: atom_id res chain seq x y z
N GLU A 1 17.39 4.13 -2.85
CA GLU A 1 16.64 3.66 -1.66
C GLU A 1 15.12 3.83 -1.80
N LEU A 2 14.60 4.91 -2.43
CA LEU A 2 13.16 5.16 -2.57
C LEU A 2 12.46 4.00 -3.27
N ILE A 3 12.97 3.56 -4.43
CA ILE A 3 12.40 2.47 -5.22
C ILE A 3 12.34 1.15 -4.41
N TYR A 4 13.35 0.87 -3.57
CA TYR A 4 13.32 -0.31 -2.69
C TYR A 4 12.23 -0.21 -1.61
N LYS A 5 12.00 0.98 -1.06
CA LYS A 5 10.95 1.20 -0.05
C LYS A 5 9.55 1.09 -0.68
N GLU A 6 9.39 1.55 -1.91
CA GLU A 6 8.14 1.37 -2.64
C GLU A 6 7.91 -0.10 -3.01
N LEU A 7 8.94 -0.80 -3.50
CA LEU A 7 8.86 -2.26 -3.73
C LEU A 7 8.47 -3.02 -2.46
N LEU A 8 9.00 -2.63 -1.29
CA LEU A 8 8.60 -3.21 0.00
C LEU A 8 7.10 -3.05 0.27
N ALA A 9 6.50 -1.90 -0.08
CA ALA A 9 5.05 -1.71 0.08
C ALA A 9 4.25 -2.74 -0.75
N TYR A 10 4.63 -2.98 -2.01
CA TYR A 10 4.02 -4.04 -2.83
C TYR A 10 4.21 -5.43 -2.19
N LYS A 11 5.43 -5.75 -1.72
CA LYS A 11 5.72 -7.06 -1.09
C LYS A 11 4.97 -7.26 0.22
N PHE A 12 4.76 -6.22 0.99
CA PHE A 12 3.91 -6.28 2.18
C PHE A 12 2.46 -6.57 1.82
N TYR A 13 1.91 -5.85 0.81
CA TYR A 13 0.52 -6.06 0.38
C TYR A 13 0.29 -7.45 -0.20
N GLU A 14 1.29 -8.00 -0.91
CA GLU A 14 1.28 -9.38 -1.43
C GLU A 14 1.06 -10.41 -0.32
N SER A 15 1.59 -10.18 0.90
CA SER A 15 1.39 -11.07 2.05
C SER A 15 0.02 -10.90 2.75
N LEU A 16 -0.66 -9.78 2.50
CA LEU A 16 -1.89 -9.35 3.17
C LEU A 16 -3.15 -9.48 2.31
N SER A 17 -2.99 -9.74 1.01
CA SER A 17 -4.11 -9.82 0.06
C SER A 17 -3.84 -10.88 -1.01
N GLU A 18 -4.83 -11.73 -1.24
CA GLU A 18 -4.78 -12.68 -2.34
C GLU A 18 -4.75 -11.96 -3.69
N ILE A 19 -5.63 -10.96 -3.86
CA ILE A 19 -5.67 -10.13 -5.06
C ILE A 19 -4.74 -8.94 -4.87
N HIS A 20 -3.62 -8.95 -5.56
CA HIS A 20 -2.56 -7.94 -5.51
C HIS A 20 -1.84 -7.84 -6.85
N LEU A 21 -1.10 -6.78 -7.06
CA LEU A 21 -0.18 -6.62 -8.19
C LEU A 21 1.16 -7.25 -7.84
N LYS A 22 1.60 -8.26 -8.59
CA LYS A 22 2.94 -8.82 -8.45
C LYS A 22 4.01 -7.84 -8.94
N THR A 23 5.20 -7.96 -8.38
CA THR A 23 6.34 -7.13 -8.79
C THR A 23 7.56 -7.99 -9.08
N ILE A 24 8.33 -7.58 -10.10
CA ILE A 24 9.57 -8.24 -10.52
C ILE A 24 10.70 -7.22 -10.48
N PRO A 25 11.68 -7.36 -9.55
CA PRO A 25 12.88 -6.55 -9.54
C PRO A 25 13.70 -6.73 -10.82
N ILE A 26 14.21 -5.62 -11.37
CA ILE A 26 15.06 -5.62 -12.56
C ILE A 26 16.25 -4.67 -12.39
N SER A 27 17.34 -4.94 -13.11
CA SER A 27 18.35 -3.93 -13.42
C SER A 27 17.99 -3.29 -14.75
N LEU A 28 17.81 -1.97 -14.76
CA LEU A 28 17.41 -1.21 -15.93
C LEU A 28 18.62 -0.45 -16.45
N LYS A 29 18.96 -0.67 -17.73
CA LYS A 29 19.97 0.10 -18.45
C LYS A 29 19.26 1.06 -19.40
N ILE A 30 19.48 2.36 -19.21
CA ILE A 30 18.97 3.41 -20.10
C ILE A 30 20.13 4.00 -20.86
N ILE A 31 20.00 4.13 -22.19
CA ILE A 31 20.96 4.81 -23.05
C ILE A 31 20.35 6.15 -23.47
N GLU A 32 20.89 7.24 -22.93
CA GLU A 32 20.51 8.60 -23.27
C GLU A 32 21.38 9.10 -24.42
N LEU A 33 20.75 9.57 -25.52
CA LEU A 33 21.45 10.23 -26.62
C LEU A 33 21.46 11.74 -26.37
N LYS A 34 22.62 12.28 -25.99
CA LYS A 34 22.76 13.71 -25.72
C LYS A 34 23.93 14.30 -26.52
N ASN A 35 23.64 15.30 -27.38
CA ASN A 35 24.63 15.96 -28.23
C ASN A 35 25.48 14.96 -29.07
N GLY A 36 24.86 13.93 -29.61
CA GLY A 36 25.51 12.89 -30.41
C GLY A 36 26.38 11.91 -29.63
N ARG A 37 26.31 11.91 -28.31
CA ARG A 37 27.00 10.97 -27.41
C ARG A 37 25.99 10.10 -26.69
N GLU A 38 26.33 8.82 -26.51
CA GLU A 38 25.60 7.89 -25.67
C GLU A 38 26.06 8.03 -24.22
N ILE A 39 25.10 8.19 -23.32
CA ILE A 39 25.33 8.19 -21.87
C ILE A 39 24.52 7.01 -21.31
N GLU A 40 25.23 6.06 -20.70
CA GLU A 40 24.61 4.89 -20.08
C GLU A 40 24.26 5.17 -18.61
N HIS A 41 23.02 4.82 -18.23
CA HIS A 41 22.56 4.85 -16.85
C HIS A 41 22.11 3.45 -16.44
N GLU A 42 22.73 2.90 -15.40
CA GLU A 42 22.27 1.67 -14.77
C GLU A 42 21.56 1.99 -13.46
N MET A 43 20.36 1.45 -13.30
CA MET A 43 19.57 1.67 -12.10
C MET A 43 18.75 0.44 -11.74
N PHE A 44 18.47 0.31 -10.44
CA PHE A 44 17.48 -0.62 -9.96
C PHE A 44 16.07 -0.10 -10.29
N ALA A 45 15.22 -0.97 -10.78
CA ALA A 45 13.80 -0.73 -11.01
C ALA A 45 12.99 -1.99 -10.69
N PHE A 46 11.69 -1.92 -10.75
CA PHE A 46 10.82 -3.09 -10.72
C PHE A 46 9.67 -2.92 -11.70
N LEU A 47 9.25 -4.03 -12.28
CA LEU A 47 8.04 -4.10 -13.10
C LEU A 47 6.86 -4.40 -12.19
N ILE A 48 5.72 -3.81 -12.50
CA ILE A 48 4.44 -4.08 -11.84
C ILE A 48 3.57 -4.89 -12.80
N GLU A 49 2.89 -5.91 -12.28
CA GLU A 49 1.99 -6.76 -13.06
C GLU A 49 0.89 -5.93 -13.71
N ASP A 50 0.62 -6.19 -14.99
CA ASP A 50 -0.52 -5.60 -15.70
C ASP A 50 -1.84 -6.04 -15.07
N ASP A 51 -2.76 -5.11 -14.91
CA ASP A 51 -4.04 -5.34 -14.24
C ASP A 51 -4.94 -6.36 -14.97
N ASN A 52 -4.82 -6.50 -16.29
CA ASN A 52 -5.52 -7.56 -17.03
C ASN A 52 -4.93 -8.94 -16.67
N LYS A 53 -3.62 -9.03 -16.38
CA LYS A 53 -3.01 -10.27 -15.91
C LYS A 53 -3.46 -10.65 -14.50
N VAL A 54 -3.65 -9.66 -13.63
CA VAL A 54 -4.28 -9.90 -12.32
C VAL A 54 -5.70 -10.44 -12.50
N ALA A 55 -6.49 -9.82 -13.38
CA ALA A 55 -7.85 -10.25 -13.67
C ALA A 55 -7.90 -11.69 -14.21
N GLU A 56 -7.02 -12.03 -15.15
CA GLU A 56 -6.88 -13.36 -15.71
C GLU A 56 -6.46 -14.40 -14.63
N ARG A 57 -5.45 -14.09 -13.81
CA ARG A 57 -4.91 -14.96 -12.77
C ARG A 57 -5.93 -15.31 -11.69
N HIS A 58 -6.90 -14.44 -11.42
CA HIS A 58 -7.93 -14.64 -10.39
C HIS A 58 -9.32 -14.93 -10.96
N GLU A 59 -9.45 -15.08 -12.30
CA GLU A 59 -10.73 -15.33 -12.99
C GLU A 59 -11.79 -14.26 -12.65
N ILE A 60 -11.34 -13.01 -12.52
CA ILE A 60 -12.17 -11.84 -12.23
C ILE A 60 -12.14 -10.85 -13.38
N LYS A 61 -12.99 -9.83 -13.35
CA LYS A 61 -13.04 -8.82 -14.39
C LYS A 61 -12.46 -7.52 -13.91
N LYS A 62 -11.58 -6.90 -14.71
CA LYS A 62 -11.16 -5.51 -14.49
C LYS A 62 -12.41 -4.61 -14.57
N PHE A 63 -12.53 -3.70 -13.60
CA PHE A 63 -13.60 -2.73 -13.59
C PHE A 63 -13.13 -1.43 -14.24
N PRO A 64 -13.92 -0.83 -15.17
CA PRO A 64 -13.48 0.34 -15.90
C PRO A 64 -13.28 1.55 -14.99
N LYS A 65 -12.31 2.39 -15.33
CA LYS A 65 -12.06 3.66 -14.62
C LYS A 65 -13.27 4.58 -14.72
N ARG A 66 -14.01 4.71 -13.64
CA ARG A 66 -15.15 5.61 -13.49
C ARG A 66 -15.43 5.87 -12.01
N ARG A 67 -16.17 6.92 -11.73
CA ARG A 67 -16.59 7.18 -10.34
C ARG A 67 -17.48 6.05 -9.81
N VAL A 68 -17.15 5.53 -8.64
CA VAL A 68 -17.89 4.46 -7.96
C VAL A 68 -18.22 4.86 -6.53
N SER A 69 -19.31 4.30 -5.99
CA SER A 69 -19.55 4.38 -4.56
C SER A 69 -18.55 3.48 -3.83
N PRO A 70 -17.79 3.96 -2.87
CA PRO A 70 -16.92 3.09 -2.06
C PRO A 70 -17.69 2.01 -1.29
N LEU A 71 -19.00 2.17 -1.10
CA LEU A 71 -19.88 1.15 -0.52
C LEU A 71 -20.16 -0.04 -1.45
N SER A 72 -19.85 0.10 -2.76
CA SER A 72 -19.93 -1.01 -3.72
C SER A 72 -18.75 -1.98 -3.60
N VAL A 73 -17.66 -1.57 -2.94
CA VAL A 73 -16.49 -2.40 -2.67
C VAL A 73 -16.84 -3.35 -1.52
N SER A 74 -16.41 -4.63 -1.60
CA SER A 74 -16.60 -5.58 -0.52
C SER A 74 -15.98 -5.05 0.78
N ASP A 75 -16.62 -5.31 1.91
CA ASP A 75 -16.20 -4.76 3.20
C ASP A 75 -14.78 -5.20 3.56
N SER A 76 -14.46 -6.47 3.36
CA SER A 76 -13.11 -7.01 3.60
C SER A 76 -12.06 -6.33 2.73
N SER A 77 -12.31 -6.17 1.43
CA SER A 77 -11.38 -5.50 0.52
C SER A 77 -11.20 -4.02 0.87
N ALA A 78 -12.31 -3.30 1.15
CA ALA A 78 -12.26 -1.88 1.47
C ALA A 78 -11.53 -1.60 2.79
N ILE A 79 -11.76 -2.43 3.82
CA ILE A 79 -11.08 -2.30 5.12
C ILE A 79 -9.62 -2.73 4.98
N ASN A 80 -9.31 -3.84 4.27
CA ASN A 80 -7.94 -4.27 4.04
C ASN A 80 -7.13 -3.19 3.33
N PHE A 81 -7.67 -2.62 2.24
CA PHE A 81 -7.06 -1.49 1.54
C PHE A 81 -6.77 -0.31 2.46
N ALA A 82 -7.77 0.11 3.25
CA ALA A 82 -7.64 1.26 4.16
C ALA A 82 -6.67 0.98 5.31
N LEU A 83 -6.66 -0.24 5.85
CA LEU A 83 -5.76 -0.66 6.92
C LEU A 83 -4.31 -0.76 6.41
N PHE A 84 -4.11 -1.30 5.21
CA PHE A 84 -2.81 -1.31 4.56
C PHE A 84 -2.30 0.11 4.29
N SER A 85 -3.15 0.98 3.71
CA SER A 85 -2.80 2.38 3.49
C SER A 85 -2.43 3.09 4.79
N TYR A 86 -3.11 2.78 5.89
CA TYR A 86 -2.76 3.28 7.22
C TYR A 86 -1.42 2.72 7.71
N MET A 87 -1.14 1.41 7.50
CA MET A 87 0.12 0.77 7.86
C MET A 87 1.31 1.50 7.24
N ILE A 88 1.25 1.78 5.94
CA ILE A 88 2.34 2.44 5.20
C ILE A 88 2.26 3.96 5.20
N GLY A 89 1.22 4.55 5.82
CA GLY A 89 0.99 6.01 5.84
C GLY A 89 0.69 6.58 4.45
N ASN A 90 0.02 5.80 3.59
CA ASN A 90 -0.40 6.30 2.29
C ASN A 90 -1.73 7.06 2.42
N THR A 91 -1.73 8.34 2.06
CA THR A 91 -2.93 9.19 2.01
C THR A 91 -3.28 9.61 0.58
N ASP A 92 -2.48 9.21 -0.41
CA ASP A 92 -2.67 9.57 -1.81
C ASP A 92 -3.45 8.51 -2.57
N TRP A 93 -4.72 8.32 -2.21
CA TRP A 93 -5.60 7.37 -2.87
C TRP A 93 -7.07 7.77 -2.79
N SER A 94 -7.87 7.23 -3.71
CA SER A 94 -9.32 7.37 -3.69
C SER A 94 -10.01 6.19 -4.36
N MET A 95 -10.76 5.39 -3.59
CA MET A 95 -11.61 4.34 -4.17
C MET A 95 -12.71 4.93 -5.05
N ALA A 96 -13.30 6.08 -4.65
CA ALA A 96 -14.39 6.70 -5.39
C ALA A 96 -13.98 7.17 -6.79
N TYR A 97 -12.77 7.69 -6.93
CA TYR A 97 -12.21 8.20 -8.19
C TYR A 97 -11.21 7.22 -8.82
N GLN A 98 -10.97 6.08 -8.20
CA GLN A 98 -9.98 5.10 -8.61
C GLN A 98 -8.59 5.74 -8.83
N HIS A 99 -8.19 6.64 -7.92
CA HIS A 99 -6.86 7.21 -7.87
C HIS A 99 -5.96 6.30 -7.03
N ASN A 100 -4.83 5.88 -7.57
CA ASN A 100 -3.91 4.90 -6.97
C ASN A 100 -4.64 3.64 -6.48
N THR A 101 -5.66 3.24 -7.23
CA THR A 101 -6.58 2.15 -6.90
C THR A 101 -7.01 1.44 -8.18
N GLU A 102 -6.67 0.17 -8.34
CA GLU A 102 -7.29 -0.68 -9.34
C GLU A 102 -8.54 -1.35 -8.76
N MET A 103 -9.56 -1.47 -9.61
CA MET A 103 -10.82 -2.09 -9.25
C MET A 103 -11.09 -3.32 -10.09
N PHE A 104 -11.47 -4.39 -9.42
CA PHE A 104 -11.89 -5.64 -10.05
C PHE A 104 -13.30 -6.02 -9.61
N PHE A 105 -14.00 -6.78 -10.44
CA PHE A 105 -15.32 -7.34 -10.12
C PHE A 105 -15.24 -8.86 -10.06
N ASN A 106 -15.53 -9.43 -8.90
CA ASN A 106 -15.45 -10.88 -8.64
C ASN A 106 -16.78 -11.63 -8.85
N GLY A 107 -17.70 -11.05 -9.62
CA GLY A 107 -19.04 -11.63 -9.84
C GLY A 107 -20.08 -11.19 -8.80
N LYS A 108 -19.69 -10.65 -7.65
CA LYS A 108 -20.59 -10.22 -6.56
C LYS A 108 -20.36 -8.78 -6.12
N LYS A 109 -19.12 -8.40 -5.86
CA LYS A 109 -18.71 -7.09 -5.32
C LYS A 109 -17.47 -6.60 -6.04
N LEU A 110 -17.19 -5.31 -5.89
CA LEU A 110 -15.91 -4.75 -6.29
C LEU A 110 -14.83 -5.12 -5.27
N VAL A 111 -13.62 -5.33 -5.77
CA VAL A 111 -12.39 -5.53 -5.01
C VAL A 111 -11.44 -4.40 -5.36
N ALA A 112 -10.94 -3.69 -4.35
CA ALA A 112 -10.00 -2.59 -4.52
C ALA A 112 -8.57 -3.08 -4.24
N VAL A 113 -7.64 -2.77 -5.12
CA VAL A 113 -6.22 -3.09 -5.00
C VAL A 113 -5.41 -1.79 -5.06
N PRO A 114 -4.62 -1.46 -4.03
CA PRO A 114 -3.80 -0.26 -4.03
C PRO A 114 -2.55 -0.44 -4.91
N TYR A 115 -2.10 0.66 -5.48
CA TYR A 115 -0.83 0.77 -6.19
C TYR A 115 -0.28 2.19 -6.07
N ASP A 116 0.96 2.41 -6.53
CA ASP A 116 1.65 3.70 -6.49
C ASP A 116 1.82 4.23 -5.05
N PHE A 117 2.90 3.79 -4.40
CA PHE A 117 3.12 4.04 -2.97
C PHE A 117 4.22 5.06 -2.69
N ASP A 118 4.74 5.73 -3.70
CA ASP A 118 5.88 6.64 -3.58
C ASP A 118 5.60 7.84 -2.65
N HIS A 119 4.34 8.30 -2.57
CA HIS A 119 3.89 9.36 -1.66
C HIS A 119 3.56 8.85 -0.23
N SER A 120 3.82 7.59 0.10
CA SER A 120 3.55 7.05 1.44
C SER A 120 4.59 7.47 2.47
N GLY A 121 4.20 7.47 3.76
CA GLY A 121 5.11 7.68 4.89
C GLY A 121 6.18 6.60 5.02
N LEU A 122 5.92 5.38 4.56
CA LEU A 122 6.90 4.30 4.47
C LEU A 122 8.06 4.69 3.54
N VAL A 123 7.76 5.16 2.34
CA VAL A 123 8.76 5.60 1.36
C VAL A 123 9.40 6.90 1.82
N ASN A 124 8.59 7.85 2.31
CA ASN A 124 9.04 9.16 2.76
C ASN A 124 9.95 9.84 1.74
N ALA A 125 9.45 9.93 0.49
CA ALA A 125 10.19 10.55 -0.59
C ALA A 125 10.33 12.06 -0.34
N TYR A 126 11.48 12.62 -0.72
CA TYR A 126 11.78 14.06 -0.51
C TYR A 126 10.80 14.99 -1.24
N TYR A 127 10.15 14.50 -2.30
CA TYR A 127 9.16 15.24 -3.08
C TYR A 127 7.73 15.01 -2.57
N ALA A 128 7.48 14.00 -1.72
CA ALA A 128 6.17 13.69 -1.21
C ALA A 128 5.67 14.80 -0.27
N LYS A 129 4.42 15.22 -0.47
CA LYS A 129 3.79 16.28 0.33
C LYS A 129 2.57 15.71 1.06
N PRO A 130 2.32 16.18 2.29
CA PRO A 130 1.09 15.86 3.00
C PRO A 130 -0.13 16.24 2.17
N ASN A 131 -1.17 15.41 2.20
CA ASN A 131 -2.42 15.72 1.54
C ASN A 131 -3.05 16.99 2.17
N PRO A 132 -3.26 18.08 1.41
CA PRO A 132 -3.72 19.35 1.95
C PRO A 132 -5.13 19.30 2.54
N MET A 133 -5.93 18.29 2.17
CA MET A 133 -7.26 18.05 2.73
C MET A 133 -7.24 17.39 4.12
N LEU A 134 -6.07 16.91 4.56
CA LEU A 134 -5.87 16.28 5.85
C LEU A 134 -5.07 17.22 6.76
N LYS A 135 -5.41 17.23 8.04
CA LYS A 135 -4.71 18.03 9.05
C LYS A 135 -3.45 17.30 9.54
N ILE A 136 -2.49 17.09 8.62
CA ILE A 136 -1.20 16.46 8.89
C ILE A 136 -0.07 17.37 8.42
N SER A 137 1.03 17.39 9.15
CA SER A 137 2.23 18.19 8.86
C SER A 137 3.29 17.42 8.09
N SER A 138 3.23 16.08 8.09
CA SER A 138 4.18 15.18 7.44
C SER A 138 3.47 14.00 6.79
N VAL A 139 4.01 13.50 5.67
CA VAL A 139 3.55 12.25 5.04
C VAL A 139 3.74 11.02 5.95
N THR A 140 4.60 11.12 6.96
CA THR A 140 4.82 10.06 7.94
C THR A 140 3.73 9.95 8.99
N GLU A 141 2.85 10.97 9.10
CA GLU A 141 1.69 10.91 9.98
C GLU A 141 0.61 9.99 9.38
N ARG A 142 0.19 9.01 10.16
CA ARG A 142 -0.86 8.07 9.74
C ARG A 142 -2.24 8.64 9.95
N VAL A 143 -3.08 8.55 8.92
CA VAL A 143 -4.51 8.88 9.00
C VAL A 143 -5.33 7.70 8.48
N TYR A 144 -6.21 7.14 9.32
CA TYR A 144 -7.15 6.15 8.86
C TYR A 144 -8.25 6.82 8.03
N ARG A 145 -8.38 6.41 6.75
CA ARG A 145 -9.31 7.02 5.79
C ARG A 145 -10.43 6.08 5.34
N GLY A 146 -10.49 4.88 5.94
CA GLY A 146 -11.53 3.90 5.61
C GLY A 146 -12.92 4.36 6.04
N LEU A 147 -13.94 3.82 5.36
CA LEU A 147 -15.33 3.99 5.76
C LEU A 147 -15.71 3.02 6.88
N CYS A 148 -16.58 3.45 7.77
CA CYS A 148 -17.21 2.56 8.75
C CYS A 148 -18.03 1.48 8.00
N ARG A 149 -18.05 0.27 8.52
CA ARG A 149 -18.82 -0.85 8.00
C ARG A 149 -19.77 -1.36 9.06
N ARG A 150 -20.90 -1.92 8.61
CA ARG A 150 -21.93 -2.38 9.55
C ARG A 150 -21.51 -3.62 10.33
N ASP A 151 -20.70 -4.48 9.70
CA ASP A 151 -20.21 -5.69 10.32
C ASP A 151 -18.87 -5.45 11.04
N PRO A 152 -18.85 -5.41 12.38
CA PRO A 152 -17.65 -5.19 13.17
C PRO A 152 -16.67 -6.38 13.10
N GLU A 153 -17.15 -7.60 12.75
CA GLU A 153 -16.29 -8.78 12.68
C GLU A 153 -15.24 -8.66 11.57
N VAL A 154 -15.57 -7.94 10.49
CA VAL A 154 -14.60 -7.72 9.39
C VAL A 154 -13.34 -7.01 9.88
N PHE A 155 -13.49 -5.99 10.74
CA PHE A 155 -12.34 -5.31 11.35
C PHE A 155 -11.55 -6.25 12.26
N SER A 156 -12.24 -7.04 13.09
CA SER A 156 -11.59 -8.01 13.99
C SER A 156 -10.82 -9.08 13.21
N ASN A 157 -11.40 -9.62 12.15
CA ASN A 157 -10.78 -10.64 11.32
C ASN A 157 -9.55 -10.11 10.59
N LEU A 158 -9.62 -8.90 10.03
CA LEU A 158 -8.48 -8.27 9.39
C LEU A 158 -7.38 -7.91 10.39
N ARG A 159 -7.72 -7.39 11.57
CA ARG A 159 -6.75 -7.18 12.65
C ARG A 159 -5.96 -8.46 12.96
N LYS A 160 -6.67 -9.59 13.16
CA LYS A 160 -6.06 -10.91 13.40
C LYS A 160 -5.17 -11.34 12.24
N LEU A 161 -5.61 -11.15 11.00
CA LEU A 161 -4.82 -11.44 9.80
C LEU A 161 -3.50 -10.66 9.82
N TYR A 162 -3.55 -9.34 10.05
CA TYR A 162 -2.34 -8.51 10.07
C TYR A 162 -1.37 -8.95 11.17
N ILE A 163 -1.87 -9.16 12.40
CA ILE A 163 -1.04 -9.65 13.52
C ILE A 163 -0.39 -10.99 13.16
N SER A 164 -1.12 -11.92 12.54
CA SER A 164 -0.55 -13.21 12.12
C SER A 164 0.51 -13.10 11.01
N LYS A 165 0.59 -11.96 10.31
CA LYS A 165 1.55 -11.68 9.24
C LYS A 165 2.71 -10.80 9.68
N GLU A 166 2.78 -10.39 10.94
CA GLU A 166 3.82 -9.51 11.47
C GLU A 166 5.22 -10.03 11.17
N GLU A 167 5.49 -11.30 11.48
CA GLU A 167 6.78 -11.95 11.23
C GLU A 167 7.14 -11.94 9.74
N ILE A 168 6.20 -12.31 8.86
CA ILE A 168 6.41 -12.33 7.40
C ILE A 168 6.76 -10.93 6.86
N ILE A 169 6.13 -9.88 7.41
CA ILE A 169 6.40 -8.49 7.01
C ILE A 169 7.81 -8.08 7.43
N PHE A 170 8.24 -8.40 8.66
CA PHE A 170 9.61 -8.10 9.11
C PHE A 170 10.66 -8.95 8.38
N ASP A 171 10.39 -10.21 8.10
CA ASP A 171 11.27 -11.05 7.29
C ASP A 171 11.41 -10.50 5.86
N THR A 172 10.32 -9.99 5.29
CA THR A 172 10.36 -9.32 3.99
C THR A 172 11.22 -8.06 4.05
N LEU A 173 11.08 -7.23 5.08
CA LEU A 173 11.96 -6.07 5.28
C LEU A 173 13.42 -6.47 5.43
N ASN A 174 13.70 -7.54 6.20
CA ASN A 174 15.05 -8.04 6.44
C ASN A 174 15.77 -8.47 5.14
N LYS A 175 15.05 -9.04 4.16
CA LYS A 175 15.61 -9.41 2.85
C LYS A 175 16.16 -8.21 2.07
N TYR A 176 15.69 -7.01 2.37
CA TYR A 176 16.13 -5.77 1.71
C TYR A 176 17.04 -4.91 2.60
N LYS A 177 17.48 -5.42 3.75
CA LYS A 177 18.32 -4.68 4.70
C LYS A 177 19.58 -4.09 4.05
N GLU A 178 20.29 -4.89 3.25
CA GLU A 178 21.52 -4.49 2.55
C GLU A 178 21.29 -3.49 1.38
N LYS A 179 20.03 -3.24 1.03
CA LYS A 179 19.61 -2.29 -0.02
C LYS A 179 19.23 -0.91 0.53
N LEU A 180 19.20 -0.80 1.85
CA LEU A 180 18.89 0.42 2.59
C LEU A 180 20.09 0.79 3.46
N SER A 181 20.32 2.10 3.66
CA SER A 181 21.25 2.54 4.69
C SER A 181 20.76 2.10 6.08
N THR A 182 21.68 1.95 7.02
CA THR A 182 21.35 1.58 8.41
C THR A 182 20.27 2.51 9.00
N LYS A 183 20.36 3.81 8.71
CA LYS A 183 19.39 4.83 9.16
C LYS A 183 17.99 4.58 8.56
N GLU A 184 17.90 4.37 7.24
CA GLU A 184 16.62 4.15 6.57
C GLU A 184 16.01 2.79 6.95
N TYR A 185 16.82 1.74 7.07
CA TYR A 185 16.33 0.46 7.58
C TYR A 185 15.73 0.60 8.98
N ALA A 186 16.44 1.25 9.92
CA ALA A 186 15.94 1.46 11.28
C ALA A 186 14.67 2.31 11.31
N ARG A 187 14.57 3.34 10.44
CA ARG A 187 13.37 4.18 10.30
C ARG A 187 12.17 3.36 9.81
N VAL A 188 12.36 2.58 8.74
CA VAL A 188 11.29 1.74 8.18
C VAL A 188 10.87 0.68 9.19
N TYR A 189 11.82 0.02 9.86
CA TYR A 189 11.54 -0.96 10.90
C TYR A 189 10.68 -0.35 12.02
N SER A 190 11.11 0.78 12.59
CA SER A 190 10.39 1.45 13.67
C SER A 190 9.00 1.94 13.20
N TYR A 191 8.91 2.38 11.95
CA TYR A 191 7.66 2.82 11.36
C TYR A 191 6.66 1.67 11.26
N ILE A 192 7.05 0.53 10.71
CA ILE A 192 6.19 -0.66 10.66
C ILE A 192 5.88 -1.19 12.06
N LYS A 193 6.88 -1.25 12.95
CA LYS A 193 6.69 -1.70 14.34
C LYS A 193 5.61 -0.90 15.07
N SER A 194 5.63 0.43 14.94
CA SER A 194 4.62 1.30 15.58
C SER A 194 3.19 1.05 15.07
N PHE A 195 3.01 0.52 13.86
CA PHE A 195 1.70 0.09 13.39
C PHE A 195 1.26 -1.21 14.10
N PHE A 196 2.15 -2.19 14.24
CA PHE A 196 1.84 -3.42 14.97
C PHE A 196 1.59 -3.16 16.46
N ASP A 197 2.28 -2.20 17.07
CA ASP A 197 2.00 -1.78 18.44
C ASP A 197 0.55 -1.27 18.57
N ILE A 198 0.04 -0.53 17.57
CA ILE A 198 -1.37 -0.10 17.53
C ILE A 198 -2.30 -1.32 17.38
N LEU A 199 -1.98 -2.28 16.54
CA LEU A 199 -2.82 -3.46 16.37
C LEU A 199 -2.83 -4.36 17.60
N ASN A 200 -1.75 -4.43 18.35
CA ASN A 200 -1.63 -5.23 19.56
C ASN A 200 -2.27 -4.58 20.81
N SER A 201 -2.65 -3.30 20.73
CA SER A 201 -3.36 -2.55 21.78
C SER A 201 -4.83 -2.39 21.44
N ASP A 202 -5.74 -2.91 22.26
CA ASP A 202 -7.19 -2.74 22.04
C ASP A 202 -7.62 -1.27 22.11
N ILE A 203 -6.99 -0.50 23.01
CA ILE A 203 -7.26 0.94 23.20
C ILE A 203 -6.82 1.69 21.94
N ASP A 204 -5.57 1.50 21.51
CA ASP A 204 -5.04 2.20 20.34
C ASP A 204 -5.76 1.81 19.05
N PHE A 205 -6.07 0.53 18.86
CA PHE A 205 -6.82 0.07 17.70
C PHE A 205 -8.20 0.74 17.63
N LYS A 206 -8.90 0.81 18.77
CA LYS A 206 -10.19 1.48 18.85
C LYS A 206 -10.06 2.99 18.57
N GLU A 207 -9.12 3.67 19.21
CA GLU A 207 -8.99 5.13 19.11
C GLU A 207 -8.45 5.60 17.76
N LYS A 208 -7.46 4.87 17.18
CA LYS A 208 -6.73 5.30 15.99
C LYS A 208 -7.31 4.74 14.70
N ILE A 209 -8.15 3.68 14.77
CA ILE A 209 -8.72 3.03 13.60
C ILE A 209 -10.25 3.02 13.67
N LEU A 210 -10.86 2.33 14.65
CA LEU A 210 -12.31 2.18 14.67
C LEU A 210 -13.05 3.52 14.85
N ASN A 211 -12.61 4.36 15.78
CA ASN A 211 -13.20 5.67 16.02
C ASN A 211 -12.86 6.71 14.94
N LYS A 212 -11.97 6.39 14.00
CA LYS A 212 -11.55 7.27 12.90
C LYS A 212 -12.16 6.89 11.55
N CYS A 213 -12.89 5.78 11.47
CA CYS A 213 -13.59 5.46 10.24
C CYS A 213 -14.61 6.55 9.89
N ARG A 214 -14.80 6.80 8.60
CA ARG A 214 -15.69 7.85 8.10
C ARG A 214 -17.08 7.27 7.87
N GLY A 215 -18.11 8.00 8.30
CA GLY A 215 -19.52 7.68 8.05
C GLY A 215 -20.00 8.09 6.66
#